data_ca2b5d67e1031eb532a59c143cf00845
#
_entry.id   ca2b5d67e1031eb532a59c143cf00845
#
_cell.length_a   1.000
_cell.length_b   1.000
_cell.length_c   1.000
_cell.angle_alpha   90.00
_cell.angle_beta   90.00
_cell.angle_gamma   90.00
#
_symmetry.space_group_name_H-M   'P 1'
#
loop_
_entity.id
_entity.type
_entity.pdbx_description
1 polymer ?
#
loop_
_entity_poly.entity_id
_entity_poly.type
_entity_poly.pdbx_seq_one_letter_code
_entity_poly.pdbx_strand_id
1 'polypeptide(L)'
;RDVAPSRGLGDVYKRQEYLLSKKVDIILANFTVTPARKEVVDFANPYMKVALGVVSKDGSVITDLEQLKGKTLIVDKGTTADIFFTKNYPDVKLLKFEQNTETFEALRDGRGDALSNDNTFLFAWAKQNPGYTVGVKNFGDQDVIAPAVRKDAPELLNWLNNEIQTLGKDGRLKQAYEKTLLPVYGDTVSESDIVVEYK
;
A
#
# COMPACT_ATOMS: atom_id res chain seq x y z
N ARG A 1 27.11 -1.14 -2.60
CA ARG A 1 26.53 0.19 -2.29
C ARG A 1 25.43 -0.02 -1.28
N ASP A 2 25.56 0.62 -0.14
CA ASP A 2 24.68 0.46 1.02
C ASP A 2 23.26 0.90 0.67
N VAL A 3 22.34 -0.07 0.65
CA VAL A 3 20.91 0.23 0.64
C VAL A 3 20.53 0.49 2.10
N ALA A 4 20.43 1.76 2.46
CA ALA A 4 19.91 2.12 3.77
C ALA A 4 18.48 1.58 3.91
N PRO A 5 18.17 0.83 4.97
CA PRO A 5 16.82 0.34 5.20
C PRO A 5 15.88 1.53 5.41
N SER A 6 14.82 1.57 4.62
CA SER A 6 13.77 2.59 4.77
C SER A 6 13.10 2.44 6.12
N ARG A 7 13.28 3.39 7.02
CA ARG A 7 12.62 3.45 8.32
C ARG A 7 11.64 4.62 8.36
N GLY A 8 10.33 4.31 8.29
CA GLY A 8 9.25 5.20 8.65
C GLY A 8 8.67 6.07 7.52
N LEU A 9 7.50 6.63 7.79
CA LEU A 9 6.70 7.48 6.87
C LEU A 9 7.41 8.77 6.43
N GLY A 10 8.38 9.25 7.17
CA GLY A 10 9.24 10.36 6.77
C GLY A 10 10.06 10.10 5.51
N ASP A 11 10.25 8.83 5.15
CA ASP A 11 11.07 8.43 4.00
C ASP A 11 10.34 8.55 2.66
N VAL A 12 9.01 8.59 2.64
CA VAL A 12 8.24 8.68 1.38
C VAL A 12 8.47 10.02 0.68
N TYR A 13 8.45 11.12 1.44
CA TYR A 13 8.76 12.46 0.89
C TYR A 13 10.23 12.57 0.50
N LYS A 14 11.12 12.00 1.27
CA LYS A 14 12.56 11.99 0.98
C LYS A 14 12.93 11.19 -0.26
N ARG A 15 12.18 10.13 -0.60
CA ARG A 15 12.43 9.33 -1.81
C ARG A 15 12.34 10.18 -3.07
N GLN A 16 11.27 10.95 -3.23
CA GLN A 16 11.10 11.85 -4.37
C GLN A 16 12.18 12.93 -4.39
N GLU A 17 12.48 13.53 -3.25
CA GLU A 17 13.55 14.52 -3.12
C GLU A 17 14.91 13.96 -3.51
N TYR A 18 15.24 12.74 -3.10
CA TYR A 18 16.49 12.08 -3.46
C TYR A 18 16.61 11.78 -4.95
N LEU A 19 15.49 11.40 -5.58
CA LEU A 19 15.46 11.21 -7.03
C LEU A 19 15.69 12.56 -7.77
N LEU A 20 14.96 13.59 -7.40
CA LEU A 20 15.06 14.92 -8.04
C LEU A 20 16.41 15.59 -7.81
N SER A 21 17.03 15.39 -6.64
CA SER A 21 18.37 15.91 -6.31
C SER A 21 19.52 15.05 -6.83
N LYS A 22 19.24 14.01 -7.62
CA LYS A 22 20.22 13.08 -8.20
C LYS A 22 21.05 12.29 -7.18
N LYS A 23 20.55 12.13 -5.97
CA LYS A 23 21.15 11.22 -4.97
C LYS A 23 20.91 9.76 -5.28
N VAL A 24 19.81 9.47 -5.98
CA VAL A 24 19.47 8.16 -6.53
C VAL A 24 18.99 8.32 -7.96
N ASP A 25 19.06 7.26 -8.76
CA ASP A 25 18.63 7.26 -10.16
C ASP A 25 17.27 6.60 -10.36
N ILE A 26 16.90 5.71 -9.42
CA ILE A 26 15.65 4.95 -9.45
C ILE A 26 15.06 4.91 -8.06
N ILE A 27 13.74 5.11 -7.94
CA ILE A 27 12.97 4.71 -6.78
C ILE A 27 12.36 3.33 -7.08
N LEU A 28 12.77 2.32 -6.35
CA LEU A 28 12.21 0.96 -6.40
C LEU A 28 11.74 0.57 -4.99
N ALA A 29 10.54 0.99 -4.64
CA ALA A 29 9.97 0.85 -3.29
C ALA A 29 8.44 0.91 -3.37
N ASN A 30 7.76 0.91 -2.23
CA ASN A 30 6.33 1.20 -2.16
C ASN A 30 6.10 2.68 -2.51
N PHE A 31 6.17 2.99 -3.78
CA PHE A 31 5.99 4.34 -4.32
C PHE A 31 4.82 4.34 -5.29
N THR A 32 3.65 4.66 -4.76
CA THR A 32 2.39 4.61 -5.49
C THR A 32 2.36 5.63 -6.63
N VAL A 33 1.88 5.21 -7.78
CA VAL A 33 1.65 6.09 -8.93
C VAL A 33 0.48 7.02 -8.63
N THR A 34 0.74 8.32 -8.60
CA THR A 34 -0.29 9.35 -8.41
C THR A 34 -0.16 10.44 -9.47
N PRO A 35 -1.26 11.16 -9.81
CA PRO A 35 -1.20 12.28 -10.74
C PRO A 35 -0.17 13.34 -10.35
N ALA A 36 -0.13 13.73 -9.07
CA ALA A 36 0.82 14.71 -8.56
C ALA A 36 2.28 14.27 -8.75
N ARG A 37 2.59 12.98 -8.49
CA ARG A 37 3.93 12.43 -8.69
C ARG A 37 4.30 12.35 -10.16
N LYS A 38 3.34 12.04 -11.04
CA LYS A 38 3.56 12.02 -12.50
C LYS A 38 3.96 13.37 -13.09
N GLU A 39 3.64 14.46 -12.41
CA GLU A 39 4.06 15.80 -12.86
C GLU A 39 5.57 16.00 -12.72
N VAL A 40 6.22 15.35 -11.77
CA VAL A 40 7.63 15.58 -11.42
C VAL A 40 8.57 14.40 -11.69
N VAL A 41 8.03 13.19 -11.84
CA VAL A 41 8.79 11.97 -12.16
C VAL A 41 8.10 11.18 -13.28
N ASP A 42 8.86 10.28 -13.92
CA ASP A 42 8.31 9.28 -14.83
C ASP A 42 8.25 7.93 -14.13
N PHE A 43 7.11 7.24 -14.29
CA PHE A 43 6.93 5.89 -13.79
C PHE A 43 7.16 4.87 -14.91
N ALA A 44 7.92 3.83 -14.59
CA ALA A 44 8.02 2.63 -15.41
C ALA A 44 6.77 1.75 -15.25
N ASN A 45 6.73 0.61 -15.93
CA ASN A 45 5.65 -0.36 -15.81
C ASN A 45 5.48 -0.79 -14.34
N PRO A 46 4.23 -0.92 -13.84
CA PRO A 46 3.98 -1.29 -12.47
C PRO A 46 4.32 -2.76 -12.18
N TYR A 47 4.67 -3.07 -10.95
CA TYR A 47 4.92 -4.45 -10.51
C TYR A 47 3.99 -4.91 -9.38
N MET A 48 3.38 -3.98 -8.64
CA MET A 48 2.45 -4.29 -7.55
C MET A 48 1.16 -3.49 -7.67
N LYS A 49 0.11 -4.06 -7.11
CA LYS A 49 -1.20 -3.41 -6.90
C LYS A 49 -1.38 -3.12 -5.42
N VAL A 50 -2.06 -2.01 -5.12
CA VAL A 50 -2.47 -1.65 -3.77
C VAL A 50 -3.89 -1.10 -3.80
N ALA A 51 -4.68 -1.45 -2.81
CA ALA A 51 -6.02 -0.91 -2.60
C ALA A 51 -6.26 -0.67 -1.12
N LEU A 52 -7.37 -0.04 -0.76
CA LEU A 52 -7.76 0.10 0.62
C LEU A 52 -8.37 -1.20 1.14
N GLY A 53 -8.19 -1.47 2.43
CA GLY A 53 -8.83 -2.56 3.14
C GLY A 53 -9.36 -2.13 4.51
N VAL A 54 -10.04 -3.04 5.19
CA VAL A 54 -10.50 -2.85 6.56
C VAL A 54 -10.12 -4.08 7.37
N VAL A 55 -9.45 -3.84 8.50
CA VAL A 55 -9.14 -4.86 9.52
C VAL A 55 -9.97 -4.62 10.78
N SER A 56 -10.39 -5.69 11.41
CA SER A 56 -11.15 -5.64 12.66
C SER A 56 -10.90 -6.89 13.49
N LYS A 57 -11.34 -6.86 14.74
CA LYS A 57 -11.18 -7.96 15.69
C LYS A 57 -12.01 -9.17 15.28
N ASP A 58 -11.44 -10.36 15.45
CA ASP A 58 -12.16 -11.62 15.30
C ASP A 58 -13.37 -11.65 16.25
N GLY A 59 -14.49 -12.22 15.77
CA GLY A 59 -15.77 -12.16 16.47
C GLY A 59 -16.62 -10.93 16.14
N SER A 60 -16.02 -9.88 15.58
CA SER A 60 -16.71 -8.67 15.10
C SER A 60 -16.17 -8.23 13.74
N VAL A 61 -15.89 -9.19 12.87
CA VAL A 61 -15.25 -8.94 11.57
C VAL A 61 -16.16 -8.12 10.67
N ILE A 62 -15.63 -7.01 10.17
CA ILE A 62 -16.28 -6.19 9.15
C ILE A 62 -15.96 -6.80 7.78
N THR A 63 -16.99 -7.23 7.07
CA THR A 63 -16.88 -7.84 5.73
C THR A 63 -17.48 -7.00 4.63
N ASP A 64 -18.22 -5.94 5.00
CA ASP A 64 -18.85 -4.99 4.10
C ASP A 64 -18.74 -3.58 4.69
N LEU A 65 -18.51 -2.56 3.86
CA LEU A 65 -18.37 -1.17 4.32
C LEU A 65 -19.65 -0.61 4.95
N GLU A 66 -20.83 -1.11 4.55
CA GLU A 66 -22.10 -0.70 5.14
C GLU A 66 -22.22 -1.06 6.63
N GLN A 67 -21.50 -2.09 7.08
CA GLN A 67 -21.43 -2.49 8.50
C GLN A 67 -20.72 -1.45 9.37
N LEU A 68 -19.98 -0.53 8.78
CA LEU A 68 -19.27 0.55 9.50
C LEU A 68 -20.18 1.69 9.91
N LYS A 69 -21.41 1.78 9.38
CA LYS A 69 -22.37 2.83 9.76
C LYS A 69 -22.66 2.78 11.26
N GLY A 70 -22.53 3.94 11.90
CA GLY A 70 -22.70 4.07 13.36
C GLY A 70 -21.54 3.53 14.19
N LYS A 71 -20.47 3.05 13.56
CA LYS A 71 -19.25 2.56 14.20
C LYS A 71 -18.12 3.57 14.10
N THR A 72 -17.08 3.34 14.88
CA THR A 72 -15.85 4.15 14.86
C THR A 72 -14.78 3.44 14.03
N LEU A 73 -14.34 4.10 12.96
CA LEU A 73 -13.27 3.64 12.09
C LEU A 73 -11.99 4.45 12.35
N ILE A 74 -10.91 3.75 12.61
CA ILE A 74 -9.59 4.34 12.82
C ILE A 74 -8.90 4.54 11.46
N VAL A 75 -8.35 5.71 11.23
CA VAL A 75 -7.58 6.04 10.01
C VAL A 75 -6.39 6.91 10.34
N ASP A 76 -5.36 6.86 9.49
CA ASP A 76 -4.32 7.89 9.45
C ASP A 76 -4.86 9.13 8.78
N LYS A 77 -4.62 10.27 9.40
CA LYS A 77 -5.05 11.58 8.91
C LYS A 77 -4.42 11.92 7.57
N GLY A 78 -5.23 12.36 6.63
CA GLY A 78 -4.79 12.77 5.30
C GLY A 78 -4.43 11.63 4.34
N THR A 79 -4.63 10.38 4.74
CA THR A 79 -4.45 9.22 3.85
C THR A 79 -5.61 9.06 2.88
N THR A 80 -5.41 8.20 1.87
CA THR A 80 -6.48 7.85 0.91
C THR A 80 -7.70 7.25 1.61
N ALA A 81 -7.50 6.49 2.69
CA ALA A 81 -8.61 5.95 3.52
C ALA A 81 -9.41 7.08 4.18
N ASP A 82 -8.73 8.02 4.83
CA ASP A 82 -9.38 9.18 5.45
C ASP A 82 -10.21 9.96 4.41
N ILE A 83 -9.63 10.27 3.28
CA ILE A 83 -10.30 11.00 2.20
C ILE A 83 -11.51 10.22 1.66
N PHE A 84 -11.35 8.92 1.43
CA PHE A 84 -12.41 8.05 0.91
C PHE A 84 -13.63 8.02 1.85
N PHE A 85 -13.43 7.76 3.13
CA PHE A 85 -14.52 7.67 4.10
C PHE A 85 -15.16 9.02 4.39
N THR A 86 -14.37 10.08 4.48
CA THR A 86 -14.89 11.44 4.66
C THR A 86 -15.84 11.83 3.52
N LYS A 87 -15.50 11.44 2.29
CA LYS A 87 -16.29 11.77 1.11
C LYS A 87 -17.52 10.87 0.91
N ASN A 88 -17.34 9.55 1.08
CA ASN A 88 -18.34 8.56 0.64
C ASN A 88 -19.18 7.98 1.79
N TYR A 89 -18.71 8.06 3.03
CA TYR A 89 -19.35 7.46 4.21
C TYR A 89 -19.41 8.47 5.38
N PRO A 90 -20.15 9.58 5.26
CA PRO A 90 -20.21 10.61 6.30
C PRO A 90 -20.82 10.12 7.61
N ASP A 91 -21.57 9.03 7.59
CA ASP A 91 -22.20 8.41 8.78
C ASP A 91 -21.23 7.55 9.58
N VAL A 92 -20.04 7.30 9.08
CA VAL A 92 -18.98 6.58 9.78
C VAL A 92 -18.18 7.56 10.62
N LYS A 93 -18.08 7.33 11.93
CA LYS A 93 -17.27 8.15 12.81
C LYS A 93 -15.78 7.83 12.59
N LEU A 94 -14.99 8.81 12.16
CA LEU A 94 -13.55 8.65 11.96
C LEU A 94 -12.78 9.07 13.22
N LEU A 95 -11.92 8.18 13.71
CA LEU A 95 -10.90 8.46 14.71
C LEU A 95 -9.55 8.56 14.01
N LYS A 96 -8.99 9.77 13.95
CA LYS A 96 -7.82 10.08 13.15
C LYS A 96 -6.57 10.23 14.00
N PHE A 97 -5.47 9.64 13.56
CA PHE A 97 -4.14 9.77 14.18
C PHE A 97 -3.13 10.28 13.14
N GLU A 98 -2.01 10.78 13.62
CA GLU A 98 -0.95 11.32 12.75
C GLU A 98 0.05 10.24 12.30
N GLN A 99 0.06 9.06 12.96
CA GLN A 99 1.01 7.99 12.70
C GLN A 99 0.35 6.61 12.65
N ASN A 100 0.81 5.76 11.74
CA ASN A 100 0.34 4.38 11.59
C ASN A 100 0.45 3.56 12.88
N THR A 101 1.54 3.70 13.62
CA THR A 101 1.73 2.98 14.88
C THR A 101 0.64 3.29 15.89
N GLU A 102 0.23 4.55 15.98
CA GLU A 102 -0.86 4.99 16.87
C GLU A 102 -2.21 4.39 16.46
N THR A 103 -2.46 4.25 15.15
CA THR A 103 -3.70 3.65 14.65
C THR A 103 -3.85 2.20 15.05
N PHE A 104 -2.80 1.40 14.91
CA PHE A 104 -2.81 -0.01 15.30
C PHE A 104 -2.89 -0.20 16.81
N GLU A 105 -2.23 0.64 17.59
CA GLU A 105 -2.35 0.65 19.05
C GLU A 105 -3.79 0.96 19.49
N ALA A 106 -4.42 1.96 18.88
CA ALA A 106 -5.80 2.32 19.16
C ALA A 106 -6.79 1.19 18.84
N LEU A 107 -6.55 0.44 17.76
CA LEU A 107 -7.35 -0.74 17.43
C LEU A 107 -7.20 -1.83 18.51
N ARG A 108 -5.98 -2.13 18.92
CA ARG A 108 -5.72 -3.12 20.00
C ARG A 108 -6.33 -2.70 21.34
N ASP A 109 -6.32 -1.42 21.63
CA ASP A 109 -6.89 -0.87 22.87
C ASP A 109 -8.42 -0.76 22.84
N GLY A 110 -9.06 -1.13 21.72
CA GLY A 110 -10.51 -1.07 21.58
C GLY A 110 -11.08 0.34 21.45
N ARG A 111 -10.28 1.31 21.02
CA ARG A 111 -10.71 2.71 20.83
C ARG A 111 -11.52 2.92 19.55
N GLY A 112 -11.50 1.98 18.65
CA GLY A 112 -12.32 1.93 17.44
C GLY A 112 -12.73 0.51 17.10
N ASP A 113 -13.78 0.39 16.29
CA ASP A 113 -14.35 -0.91 15.89
C ASP A 113 -13.55 -1.57 14.76
N ALA A 114 -12.91 -0.78 13.93
CA ALA A 114 -12.13 -1.22 12.78
C ALA A 114 -11.08 -0.18 12.40
N LEU A 115 -10.15 -0.59 11.54
CA LEU A 115 -9.10 0.27 11.00
C LEU A 115 -9.02 0.10 9.48
N SER A 116 -8.93 1.21 8.75
CA SER A 116 -8.71 1.21 7.31
C SER A 116 -7.38 1.86 6.94
N ASN A 117 -6.68 1.20 6.04
CA ASN A 117 -5.42 1.65 5.44
C ASN A 117 -5.19 0.89 4.13
N ASP A 118 -4.04 1.08 3.51
CA ASP A 118 -3.60 0.24 2.39
C ASP A 118 -3.64 -1.24 2.82
N ASN A 119 -4.23 -2.06 1.98
CA ASN A 119 -4.45 -3.47 2.30
C ASN A 119 -3.14 -4.24 2.58
N THR A 120 -2.05 -3.87 1.93
CA THR A 120 -0.74 -4.47 2.15
C THR A 120 -0.23 -4.29 3.58
N PHE A 121 -0.45 -3.11 4.18
CA PHE A 121 -0.17 -2.87 5.59
C PHE A 121 -1.04 -3.74 6.51
N LEU A 122 -2.33 -3.84 6.18
CA LEU A 122 -3.28 -4.60 6.99
C LEU A 122 -3.00 -6.10 6.95
N PHE A 123 -2.66 -6.66 5.80
CA PHE A 123 -2.30 -8.07 5.67
C PHE A 123 -1.06 -8.41 6.51
N ALA A 124 0.00 -7.62 6.40
CA ALA A 124 1.22 -7.81 7.17
C ALA A 124 0.97 -7.70 8.67
N TRP A 125 0.20 -6.71 9.10
CA TRP A 125 -0.12 -6.51 10.51
C TRP A 125 -0.99 -7.66 11.07
N ALA A 126 -2.03 -8.06 10.37
CA ALA A 126 -2.93 -9.14 10.80
C ALA A 126 -2.20 -10.49 10.90
N LYS A 127 -1.24 -10.75 10.00
CA LYS A 127 -0.39 -11.94 10.06
C LYS A 127 0.42 -12.01 11.36
N GLN A 128 0.90 -10.87 11.86
CA GLN A 128 1.69 -10.78 13.09
C GLN A 128 0.85 -10.58 14.36
N ASN A 129 -0.43 -10.30 14.22
CA ASN A 129 -1.34 -10.04 15.34
C ASN A 129 -2.55 -10.97 15.27
N PRO A 130 -2.42 -12.22 15.75
CA PRO A 130 -3.55 -13.15 15.81
C PRO A 130 -4.73 -12.55 16.58
N GLY A 131 -5.95 -12.83 16.12
CA GLY A 131 -7.17 -12.27 16.69
C GLY A 131 -7.75 -11.08 15.89
N TYR A 132 -7.14 -10.76 14.76
CA TYR A 132 -7.62 -9.72 13.82
C TYR A 132 -7.68 -10.27 12.40
N THR A 133 -8.69 -9.83 11.65
CA THR A 133 -8.95 -10.28 10.28
C THR A 133 -9.17 -9.09 9.36
N VAL A 134 -8.56 -9.13 8.19
CA VAL A 134 -8.85 -8.21 7.10
C VAL A 134 -10.10 -8.71 6.38
N GLY A 135 -11.27 -8.30 6.85
CA GLY A 135 -12.57 -8.75 6.33
C GLY A 135 -12.97 -8.09 5.02
N VAL A 136 -12.55 -6.85 4.79
CA VAL A 136 -12.65 -6.17 3.49
C VAL A 136 -11.24 -6.05 2.93
N LYS A 137 -10.92 -6.85 1.90
CA LYS A 137 -9.56 -6.98 1.37
C LYS A 137 -9.20 -5.91 0.35
N ASN A 138 -10.20 -5.36 -0.33
CA ASN A 138 -10.03 -4.27 -1.28
C ASN A 138 -11.34 -3.50 -1.45
N PHE A 139 -11.24 -2.20 -1.62
CA PHE A 139 -12.35 -1.32 -1.99
C PHE A 139 -11.78 0.00 -2.56
N GLY A 140 -12.65 0.81 -3.16
CA GLY A 140 -12.25 2.05 -3.81
C GLY A 140 -11.41 1.81 -5.06
N ASP A 141 -10.65 2.80 -5.45
CA ASP A 141 -9.77 2.71 -6.61
C ASP A 141 -8.55 1.84 -6.30
N GLN A 142 -8.20 0.97 -7.24
CA GLN A 142 -6.97 0.22 -7.18
C GLN A 142 -5.82 1.07 -7.71
N ASP A 143 -4.83 1.33 -6.87
CA ASP A 143 -3.59 1.96 -7.24
C ASP A 143 -2.53 0.94 -7.64
N VAL A 144 -1.48 1.41 -8.31
CA VAL A 144 -0.32 0.59 -8.67
C VAL A 144 0.96 1.19 -8.11
N ILE A 145 1.92 0.32 -7.86
CA ILE A 145 3.27 0.66 -7.44
C ILE A 145 4.20 0.37 -8.60
N ALA A 146 5.03 1.34 -8.95
CA ALA A 146 5.94 1.25 -10.08
C ALA A 146 7.28 1.91 -9.76
N PRO A 147 8.37 1.49 -10.42
CA PRO A 147 9.62 2.21 -10.34
C PRO A 147 9.48 3.63 -10.88
N ALA A 148 10.17 4.58 -10.27
CA ALA A 148 10.20 5.96 -10.72
C ALA A 148 11.60 6.40 -11.08
N VAL A 149 11.72 7.18 -12.14
CA VAL A 149 12.95 7.79 -12.64
C VAL A 149 12.73 9.28 -12.89
N ARG A 150 13.81 10.05 -13.02
CA ARG A 150 13.70 11.46 -13.44
C ARG A 150 13.16 11.57 -14.86
N LYS A 151 12.48 12.66 -15.16
CA LYS A 151 11.92 12.94 -16.50
C LYS A 151 12.98 13.11 -17.59
N ASP A 152 14.22 13.36 -17.22
CA ASP A 152 15.37 13.48 -18.14
C ASP A 152 16.10 12.16 -18.40
N ALA A 153 15.51 11.02 -18.07
CA ALA A 153 16.12 9.69 -18.17
C ALA A 153 15.31 8.71 -19.04
N PRO A 154 15.00 9.04 -20.32
CA PRO A 154 14.15 8.20 -21.17
C PRO A 154 14.77 6.83 -21.48
N GLU A 155 16.08 6.73 -21.60
CA GLU A 155 16.77 5.44 -21.84
C GLU A 155 16.63 4.50 -20.65
N LEU A 156 16.80 5.02 -19.43
CA LEU A 156 16.61 4.26 -18.20
C LEU A 156 15.16 3.80 -18.04
N LEU A 157 14.21 4.68 -18.37
CA LEU A 157 12.78 4.36 -18.35
C LEU A 157 12.46 3.22 -19.31
N ASN A 158 12.94 3.26 -20.54
CA ASN A 158 12.72 2.23 -21.55
C ASN A 158 13.35 0.90 -21.13
N TRP A 159 14.55 0.94 -20.57
CA TRP A 159 15.21 -0.25 -20.06
C TRP A 159 14.40 -0.90 -18.92
N LEU A 160 13.96 -0.11 -17.95
CA LEU A 160 13.11 -0.60 -16.84
C LEU A 160 11.80 -1.19 -17.35
N ASN A 161 11.14 -0.56 -18.31
CA ASN A 161 9.90 -1.06 -18.89
C ASN A 161 10.09 -2.44 -19.52
N ASN A 162 11.16 -2.63 -20.28
CA ASN A 162 11.49 -3.90 -20.90
C ASN A 162 11.82 -4.97 -19.85
N GLU A 163 12.61 -4.62 -18.84
CA GLU A 163 12.99 -5.55 -17.77
C GLU A 163 11.77 -6.01 -16.96
N ILE A 164 10.88 -5.10 -16.58
CA ILE A 164 9.68 -5.46 -15.81
C ILE A 164 8.75 -6.36 -16.60
N GLN A 165 8.54 -6.07 -17.89
CA GLN A 165 7.75 -6.94 -18.77
C GLN A 165 8.37 -8.34 -18.87
N THR A 166 9.66 -8.42 -19.09
CA THR A 166 10.38 -9.70 -19.17
C THR A 166 10.28 -10.48 -17.87
N LEU A 167 10.55 -9.83 -16.74
CA LEU A 167 10.43 -10.45 -15.41
C LEU A 167 9.01 -10.93 -15.11
N GLY A 168 8.01 -10.18 -15.55
CA GLY A 168 6.61 -10.57 -15.40
C GLY A 168 6.25 -11.78 -16.25
N LYS A 169 6.59 -11.77 -17.54
CA LYS A 169 6.34 -12.88 -18.49
C LYS A 169 7.08 -14.17 -18.10
N ASP A 170 8.29 -14.06 -17.60
CA ASP A 170 9.11 -15.19 -17.14
C ASP A 170 8.67 -15.74 -15.77
N GLY A 171 7.67 -15.16 -15.13
CA GLY A 171 7.19 -15.57 -13.82
C GLY A 171 8.09 -15.17 -12.65
N ARG A 172 9.10 -14.33 -12.87
CA ARG A 172 10.05 -13.93 -11.82
C ARG A 172 9.44 -12.98 -10.80
N LEU A 173 8.49 -12.13 -11.20
CA LEU A 173 7.75 -11.29 -10.25
C LEU A 173 6.92 -12.15 -9.29
N LYS A 174 6.30 -13.20 -9.82
CA LYS A 174 5.59 -14.20 -9.02
C LYS A 174 6.51 -14.92 -8.04
N GLN A 175 7.65 -15.40 -8.52
CA GLN A 175 8.65 -16.06 -7.66
C GLN A 175 9.17 -15.12 -6.55
N ALA A 176 9.38 -13.85 -6.87
CA ALA A 176 9.78 -12.85 -5.90
C ALA A 176 8.71 -12.66 -4.81
N TYR A 177 7.43 -12.59 -5.21
CA TYR A 177 6.31 -12.54 -4.27
C TYR A 177 6.31 -13.77 -3.33
N GLU A 178 6.38 -14.97 -3.90
CA GLU A 178 6.36 -16.22 -3.13
C GLU A 178 7.48 -16.29 -2.08
N LYS A 179 8.66 -15.78 -2.43
CA LYS A 179 9.82 -15.79 -1.54
C LYS A 179 9.83 -14.70 -0.48
N THR A 180 9.23 -13.55 -0.77
CA THR A 180 9.39 -12.34 0.06
C THR A 180 8.11 -11.87 0.72
N LEU A 181 7.01 -11.79 -0.01
CA LEU A 181 5.76 -11.20 0.47
C LEU A 181 4.76 -12.24 0.96
N LEU A 182 4.71 -13.42 0.35
CA LEU A 182 3.81 -14.49 0.79
C LEU A 182 4.03 -14.85 2.28
N PRO A 183 5.27 -15.00 2.79
CA PRO A 183 5.47 -15.22 4.22
C PRO A 183 4.99 -14.07 5.11
N VAL A 184 4.97 -12.84 4.57
CA VAL A 184 4.56 -11.64 5.31
C VAL A 184 3.05 -11.45 5.30
N TYR A 185 2.39 -11.71 4.17
CA TYR A 185 0.94 -11.49 4.00
C TYR A 185 0.10 -12.74 4.33
N GLY A 186 0.69 -13.94 4.22
CA GLY A 186 0.01 -15.20 4.47
C GLY A 186 -0.83 -15.70 3.30
N ASP A 187 -1.41 -16.88 3.46
CA ASP A 187 -2.10 -17.62 2.41
C ASP A 187 -3.50 -17.10 2.07
N THR A 188 -4.02 -16.17 2.88
CA THR A 188 -5.37 -15.59 2.68
C THR A 188 -5.39 -14.53 1.59
N VAL A 189 -4.22 -14.08 1.13
CA VAL A 189 -4.05 -13.09 0.07
C VAL A 189 -3.70 -13.82 -1.22
N SER A 190 -4.49 -13.61 -2.28
CA SER A 190 -4.14 -14.13 -3.60
C SER A 190 -2.99 -13.33 -4.19
N GLU A 191 -2.02 -14.02 -4.78
CA GLU A 191 -0.91 -13.38 -5.49
C GLU A 191 -1.39 -12.40 -6.56
N SER A 192 -2.42 -12.77 -7.32
CA SER A 192 -3.02 -11.93 -8.36
C SER A 192 -3.64 -10.62 -7.84
N ASP A 193 -3.90 -10.53 -6.52
CA ASP A 193 -4.36 -9.29 -5.90
C ASP A 193 -3.21 -8.31 -5.62
N ILE A 194 -1.97 -8.79 -5.62
CA ILE A 194 -0.78 -8.01 -5.25
C ILE A 194 0.16 -7.80 -6.44
N VAL A 195 0.40 -8.83 -7.24
CA VAL A 195 1.37 -8.79 -8.35
C VAL A 195 0.66 -8.41 -9.65
N VAL A 196 1.26 -7.50 -10.41
CA VAL A 196 0.79 -7.18 -11.76
C VAL A 196 1.16 -8.30 -12.72
N GLU A 197 0.19 -8.79 -13.48
CA GLU A 197 0.38 -9.83 -14.48
C GLU A 197 0.77 -9.23 -15.84
N TYR A 198 1.80 -9.80 -16.46
CA TYR A 198 2.22 -9.50 -17.84
C TYR A 198 2.03 -10.75 -18.73
N LYS A 199 1.31 -10.56 -19.83
CA LYS A 199 1.03 -11.62 -20.84
C LYS A 199 1.99 -11.52 -22.02
#